data_7b8636d643f24219a2d7111165e3d096
#
_entry.id   7b8636d643f24219a2d7111165e3d096
#
_cell.length_a   1.000
_cell.length_b   1.000
_cell.length_c   1.000
_cell.angle_alpha   90.00
_cell.angle_beta   90.00
_cell.angle_gamma   90.00
#
_symmetry.space_group_name_H-M   'P 1'
#
loop_
_entity.id
_entity.type
_entity.pdbx_description
1 polymer ?
#
loop_
_entity_poly.entity_id
_entity_poly.type
_entity_poly.pdbx_seq_one_letter_code
_entity_poly.pdbx_strand_id
1 'polypeptide(L)'
;MCCCRRDCVLLSIIAAAVFGVIGAFLQISGLIAVTPAFLWVALGIAVGYLAVLAGGFLLRKCQEPVRCLCRALSTVLVGILGTQLFAVVLLAVDIAATSVLSAVLVGLLIASLTLALGATACLIRCLADCEG
;
A
#
# COMPACT_ATOMS: atom_id res chain seq x y z
N MET A 1 -17.75 3.41 21.37
CA MET A 1 -17.83 3.95 19.99
C MET A 1 -16.48 3.82 19.33
N CYS A 2 -16.23 2.72 18.65
CA CYS A 2 -15.03 2.57 17.82
C CYS A 2 -15.14 3.48 16.60
N CYS A 3 -14.83 4.76 16.76
CA CYS A 3 -14.63 5.65 15.64
C CYS A 3 -13.25 5.36 15.04
N CYS A 4 -13.21 4.43 14.09
CA CYS A 4 -12.14 4.42 13.11
C CYS A 4 -12.19 5.79 12.44
N ARG A 5 -11.36 6.72 12.90
CA ARG A 5 -11.41 8.11 12.48
C ARG A 5 -11.29 8.13 10.95
N ARG A 6 -12.31 8.63 10.32
CA ARG A 6 -12.36 8.95 8.88
C ARG A 6 -11.08 9.67 8.45
N ASP A 7 -10.53 10.44 9.39
CA ASP A 7 -9.29 11.19 9.25
C ASP A 7 -8.05 10.32 9.05
N CYS A 8 -7.99 9.12 9.64
CA CYS A 8 -6.81 8.24 9.52
C CYS A 8 -6.67 7.68 8.10
N VAL A 9 -7.74 7.19 7.51
CA VAL A 9 -7.74 6.68 6.12
C VAL A 9 -7.51 7.83 5.14
N LEU A 10 -8.14 8.97 5.37
CA LEU A 10 -7.94 10.17 4.55
C LEU A 10 -6.49 10.64 4.61
N LEU A 11 -5.88 10.67 5.79
CA LEU A 11 -4.47 11.01 5.97
C LEU A 11 -3.55 10.04 5.23
N SER A 12 -3.85 8.73 5.26
CA SER A 12 -3.11 7.71 4.51
C SER A 12 -3.18 7.93 2.99
N ILE A 13 -4.35 8.31 2.47
CA ILE A 13 -4.53 8.61 1.04
C ILE A 13 -3.75 9.86 0.66
N ILE A 14 -3.82 10.91 1.45
CA ILE A 14 -3.07 12.16 1.21
C ILE A 14 -1.56 11.88 1.24
N ALA A 15 -1.08 11.14 2.25
CA ALA A 15 0.33 10.76 2.35
C ALA A 15 0.75 9.93 1.14
N ALA A 16 -0.05 8.95 0.72
CA ALA A 16 0.23 8.14 -0.46
C ALA A 16 0.35 8.98 -1.73
N ALA A 17 -0.54 9.95 -1.92
CA ALA A 17 -0.49 10.87 -3.06
C ALA A 17 0.79 11.72 -3.05
N VAL A 18 1.15 12.29 -1.90
CA VAL A 18 2.35 13.13 -1.74
C VAL A 18 3.62 12.31 -2.01
N PHE A 19 3.78 11.14 -1.38
CA PHE A 19 4.94 10.28 -1.59
C PHE A 19 5.01 9.72 -3.00
N GLY A 20 3.87 9.43 -3.63
CA GLY A 20 3.80 9.00 -5.03
C GLY A 20 4.31 10.07 -5.99
N VAL A 21 3.89 11.32 -5.81
CA VAL A 21 4.36 12.46 -6.62
C VAL A 21 5.85 12.70 -6.41
N ILE A 22 6.33 12.68 -5.17
CA ILE A 22 7.76 12.82 -4.86
C ILE A 22 8.56 11.70 -5.53
N GLY A 23 8.10 10.45 -5.42
CA GLY A 23 8.75 9.30 -6.04
C GLY A 23 8.83 9.40 -7.56
N ALA A 24 7.75 9.83 -8.21
CA ALA A 24 7.74 10.06 -9.66
C ALA A 24 8.73 11.16 -10.07
N PHE A 25 8.80 12.24 -9.30
CA PHE A 25 9.75 13.33 -9.54
C PHE A 25 11.21 12.89 -9.38
N LEU A 26 11.52 12.14 -8.33
CA LEU A 26 12.85 11.60 -8.09
C LEU A 26 13.28 10.61 -9.17
N GLN A 27 12.34 9.82 -9.71
CA GLN A 27 12.60 8.93 -10.82
C GLN A 27 12.94 9.70 -12.11
N ILE A 28 12.19 10.75 -12.45
CA ILE A 28 12.46 11.60 -13.62
C ILE A 28 13.80 12.32 -13.48
N SER A 29 14.12 12.78 -12.26
CA SER A 29 15.39 13.46 -11.97
C SER A 29 16.61 12.53 -12.02
N GLY A 30 16.40 11.21 -12.16
CA GLY A 30 17.48 10.22 -12.18
C GLY A 30 18.15 10.00 -10.81
N LEU A 31 17.57 10.55 -9.74
CA LEU A 31 18.09 10.38 -8.38
C LEU A 31 17.80 8.99 -7.81
N ILE A 32 16.75 8.32 -8.31
CA ILE A 32 16.38 6.96 -7.94
C ILE A 32 16.35 6.11 -9.20
N ALA A 33 17.09 5.01 -9.20
CA ALA A 33 16.99 3.96 -10.21
C ALA A 33 16.28 2.76 -9.57
N VAL A 34 15.07 2.50 -10.05
CA VAL A 34 14.33 1.30 -9.61
C VAL A 34 14.92 0.09 -10.33
N THR A 35 15.63 -0.73 -9.58
CA THR A 35 16.22 -1.97 -10.11
C THR A 35 15.20 -3.12 -10.11
N PRO A 36 15.32 -4.10 -11.03
CA PRO A 36 14.46 -5.30 -10.99
C PRO A 36 14.50 -6.02 -9.64
N ALA A 37 15.64 -6.02 -8.96
CA ALA A 37 15.79 -6.61 -7.63
C ALA A 37 14.86 -5.92 -6.61
N PHE A 38 14.75 -4.60 -6.63
CA PHE A 38 13.83 -3.86 -5.77
C PHE A 38 12.37 -4.25 -6.04
N LEU A 39 11.99 -4.42 -7.31
CA LEU A 39 10.63 -4.82 -7.69
C LEU A 39 10.30 -6.23 -7.20
N TRP A 40 11.25 -7.16 -7.28
CA TRP A 40 11.08 -8.52 -6.74
C TRP A 40 10.91 -8.53 -5.22
N VAL A 41 11.68 -7.72 -4.51
CA VAL A 41 11.56 -7.57 -3.05
C VAL A 41 10.21 -6.94 -2.68
N ALA A 42 9.80 -5.89 -3.37
CA ALA A 42 8.51 -5.25 -3.15
C ALA A 42 7.34 -6.22 -3.39
N LEU A 43 7.41 -7.01 -4.47
CA LEU A 43 6.43 -8.04 -4.77
C LEU A 43 6.38 -9.12 -3.66
N GLY A 44 7.54 -9.60 -3.22
CA GLY A 44 7.64 -10.61 -2.15
C GLY A 44 7.06 -10.11 -0.83
N ILE A 45 7.36 -8.88 -0.46
CA ILE A 45 6.79 -8.23 0.75
C ILE A 45 5.27 -8.11 0.61
N ALA A 46 4.77 -7.67 -0.54
CA ALA A 46 3.33 -7.50 -0.78
C ALA A 46 2.59 -8.85 -0.70
N VAL A 47 3.13 -9.91 -1.29
CA VAL A 47 2.56 -11.27 -1.22
C VAL A 47 2.59 -11.81 0.21
N GLY A 48 3.72 -11.69 0.91
CA GLY A 48 3.86 -12.12 2.31
C GLY A 48 2.89 -11.39 3.23
N TYR A 49 2.73 -10.09 3.02
CA TYR A 49 1.80 -9.26 3.77
C TYR A 49 0.34 -9.68 3.54
N LEU A 50 -0.02 -9.97 2.30
CA LEU A 50 -1.36 -10.47 1.96
C LEU A 50 -1.64 -11.82 2.60
N ALA A 51 -0.65 -12.72 2.63
CA ALA A 51 -0.77 -14.02 3.29
C ALA A 51 -0.98 -13.88 4.81
N VAL A 52 -0.26 -12.98 5.48
CA VAL A 52 -0.42 -12.71 6.92
C VAL A 52 -1.80 -12.12 7.22
N LEU A 53 -2.28 -11.19 6.40
CA LEU A 53 -3.62 -10.64 6.54
C LEU A 53 -4.68 -11.71 6.37
N ALA A 54 -4.61 -12.50 5.31
CA ALA A 54 -5.57 -13.59 5.06
C ALA A 54 -5.58 -14.60 6.20
N GLY A 55 -4.41 -15.01 6.70
CA GLY A 55 -4.29 -15.90 7.85
C GLY A 55 -4.87 -15.30 9.13
N GLY A 56 -4.61 -14.04 9.40
CA GLY A 56 -5.13 -13.33 10.57
C GLY A 56 -6.66 -13.22 10.56
N PHE A 57 -7.27 -13.07 9.38
CA PHE A 57 -8.73 -13.03 9.26
C PHE A 57 -9.40 -14.38 9.47
N LEU A 58 -8.80 -15.45 8.96
CA LEU A 58 -9.33 -16.82 9.12
C LEU A 58 -9.30 -17.27 10.59
N LEU A 59 -8.37 -16.75 11.39
CA LEU A 59 -8.21 -17.14 12.79
C LEU A 59 -9.06 -16.29 13.76
N ARG A 60 -9.54 -15.12 13.34
CA ARG A 60 -10.38 -14.26 14.19
C ARG A 60 -11.87 -14.50 13.93
N LYS A 61 -12.51 -15.09 14.90
CA LYS A 61 -13.97 -15.17 15.02
C LYS A 61 -14.48 -13.80 15.50
N CYS A 62 -14.43 -12.78 14.62
CA CYS A 62 -14.89 -11.42 14.95
C CYS A 62 -16.40 -11.35 14.99
N GLN A 63 -16.93 -11.27 16.20
CA GLN A 63 -18.27 -10.79 16.49
C GLN A 63 -18.13 -9.28 16.85
N GLU A 64 -18.52 -8.43 15.83
CA GLU A 64 -18.77 -6.97 15.95
C GLU A 64 -17.59 -6.00 16.18
N PRO A 65 -17.59 -4.79 15.62
CA PRO A 65 -18.46 -4.17 14.61
C PRO A 65 -17.81 -4.06 13.21
N VAL A 66 -18.36 -4.80 12.29
CA VAL A 66 -17.84 -5.12 10.96
C VAL A 66 -17.55 -3.90 10.05
N ARG A 67 -18.23 -2.75 10.24
CA ARG A 67 -18.17 -1.65 9.25
C ARG A 67 -16.85 -0.88 9.23
N CYS A 68 -16.22 -0.68 10.37
CA CYS A 68 -14.97 0.08 10.47
C CYS A 68 -13.79 -0.76 9.98
N LEU A 69 -13.77 -2.02 10.38
CA LEU A 69 -12.78 -3.00 9.97
C LEU A 69 -12.80 -3.24 8.46
N CYS A 70 -14.00 -3.35 7.85
CA CYS A 70 -14.15 -3.55 6.40
C CYS A 70 -13.58 -2.40 5.57
N ARG A 71 -13.72 -1.15 6.02
CA ARG A 71 -13.18 0.00 5.27
C ARG A 71 -11.66 0.05 5.32
N ALA A 72 -11.06 -0.12 6.50
CA ALA A 72 -9.61 -0.15 6.65
C ALA A 72 -9.01 -1.34 5.87
N LEU A 73 -9.64 -2.51 5.96
CA LEU A 73 -9.25 -3.70 5.22
C LEU A 73 -9.31 -3.52 3.71
N SER A 74 -10.39 -2.95 3.21
CA SER A 74 -10.55 -2.65 1.79
C SER A 74 -9.43 -1.75 1.29
N THR A 75 -9.06 -0.71 2.06
CA THR A 75 -7.97 0.20 1.70
C THR A 75 -6.60 -0.50 1.71
N VAL A 76 -6.35 -1.37 2.68
CA VAL A 76 -5.13 -2.20 2.74
C VAL A 76 -5.04 -3.12 1.52
N LEU A 77 -6.14 -3.80 1.18
CA LEU A 77 -6.18 -4.70 0.02
C LEU A 77 -5.93 -3.95 -1.29
N VAL A 78 -6.54 -2.79 -1.47
CA VAL A 78 -6.30 -1.94 -2.66
C VAL A 78 -4.83 -1.53 -2.74
N GLY A 79 -4.21 -1.13 -1.62
CA GLY A 79 -2.79 -0.78 -1.56
C GLY A 79 -1.89 -1.96 -1.95
N ILE A 80 -2.14 -3.14 -1.41
CA ILE A 80 -1.35 -4.35 -1.68
C ILE A 80 -1.52 -4.82 -3.12
N LEU A 81 -2.76 -4.91 -3.61
CA LEU A 81 -3.05 -5.30 -4.99
C LEU A 81 -2.47 -4.30 -5.99
N GLY A 82 -2.56 -3.00 -5.69
CA GLY A 82 -1.91 -1.95 -6.47
C GLY A 82 -0.40 -2.14 -6.56
N THR A 83 0.25 -2.40 -5.42
CA THR A 83 1.70 -2.66 -5.38
C THR A 83 2.09 -3.87 -6.24
N GLN A 84 1.35 -4.98 -6.14
CA GLN A 84 1.60 -6.17 -6.94
C GLN A 84 1.42 -5.88 -8.43
N LEU A 85 0.34 -5.22 -8.82
CA LEU A 85 0.03 -4.91 -10.20
C LEU A 85 1.11 -4.02 -10.82
N PHE A 86 1.49 -2.91 -10.16
CA PHE A 86 2.50 -2.00 -10.68
C PHE A 86 3.90 -2.61 -10.69
N ALA A 87 4.26 -3.44 -9.69
CA ALA A 87 5.52 -4.16 -9.68
C ALA A 87 5.61 -5.15 -10.85
N VAL A 88 4.55 -5.92 -11.12
CA VAL A 88 4.51 -6.85 -12.25
C VAL A 88 4.56 -6.13 -13.59
N VAL A 89 3.83 -5.02 -13.73
CA VAL A 89 3.86 -4.21 -14.97
C VAL A 89 5.27 -3.66 -15.20
N LEU A 90 5.93 -3.12 -14.17
CA LEU A 90 7.30 -2.60 -14.29
C LEU A 90 8.32 -3.71 -14.60
N LEU A 91 8.11 -4.94 -14.10
CA LEU A 91 8.97 -6.08 -14.43
C LEU A 91 8.73 -6.61 -15.84
N ALA A 92 7.48 -6.56 -16.33
CA ALA A 92 7.10 -7.06 -17.65
C ALA A 92 7.48 -6.11 -18.79
N VAL A 93 7.55 -4.82 -18.50
CA VAL A 93 7.84 -3.79 -19.51
C VAL A 93 9.26 -3.28 -19.27
N ASP A 94 10.15 -3.56 -20.21
CA ASP A 94 11.53 -3.05 -20.21
C ASP A 94 11.54 -1.56 -20.61
N ILE A 95 11.05 -0.73 -19.71
CA ILE A 95 10.87 0.71 -19.94
C ILE A 95 12.18 1.43 -19.59
N ALA A 96 12.66 2.27 -20.50
CA ALA A 96 13.81 3.14 -20.24
C ALA A 96 13.57 3.97 -18.98
N ALA A 97 14.55 3.96 -18.06
CA ALA A 97 14.44 4.58 -16.73
C ALA A 97 14.08 6.07 -16.76
N THR A 98 14.30 6.74 -17.88
CA THR A 98 14.03 8.17 -18.08
C THR A 98 12.69 8.49 -18.74
N SER A 99 11.87 7.46 -19.01
CA SER A 99 10.56 7.70 -19.63
C SER A 99 9.53 8.21 -18.61
N VAL A 100 8.68 9.13 -19.07
CA VAL A 100 7.57 9.66 -18.24
C VAL A 100 6.65 8.52 -17.76
N LEU A 101 6.46 7.50 -18.60
CA LEU A 101 5.65 6.35 -18.27
C LEU A 101 6.25 5.56 -17.09
N SER A 102 7.57 5.33 -17.11
CA SER A 102 8.30 4.70 -16.01
C SER A 102 8.14 5.49 -14.71
N ALA A 103 8.28 6.80 -14.77
CA ALA A 103 8.14 7.68 -13.60
C ALA A 103 6.72 7.63 -12.99
N VAL A 104 5.69 7.63 -13.84
CA VAL A 104 4.30 7.51 -13.39
C VAL A 104 4.07 6.15 -12.72
N LEU A 105 4.53 5.06 -13.32
CA LEU A 105 4.37 3.71 -12.75
C LEU A 105 5.11 3.55 -11.43
N VAL A 106 6.32 4.09 -11.30
CA VAL A 106 7.08 4.10 -10.04
C VAL A 106 6.38 4.95 -8.99
N GLY A 107 5.86 6.11 -9.36
CA GLY A 107 5.07 6.96 -8.46
C GLY A 107 3.83 6.24 -7.94
N LEU A 108 3.11 5.53 -8.80
CA LEU A 108 1.94 4.74 -8.43
C LEU A 108 2.31 3.55 -7.53
N LEU A 109 3.45 2.90 -7.76
CA LEU A 109 3.97 1.83 -6.92
C LEU A 109 4.29 2.35 -5.51
N ILE A 110 4.97 3.48 -5.39
CA ILE A 110 5.30 4.11 -4.11
C ILE A 110 4.03 4.56 -3.39
N ALA A 111 3.07 5.14 -4.11
CA ALA A 111 1.78 5.53 -3.55
C ALA A 111 1.02 4.32 -3.00
N SER A 112 0.99 3.21 -3.72
CA SER A 112 0.33 1.97 -3.29
C SER A 112 0.97 1.37 -2.04
N LEU A 113 2.32 1.35 -1.98
CA LEU A 113 3.06 0.90 -0.80
C LEU A 113 2.76 1.78 0.43
N THR A 114 2.79 3.11 0.25
CA THR A 114 2.51 4.07 1.33
C THR A 114 1.06 3.92 1.82
N LEU A 115 0.12 3.71 0.89
CA LEU A 115 -1.27 3.48 1.22
C LEU A 115 -1.46 2.19 2.04
N ALA A 116 -0.80 1.10 1.63
CA ALA A 116 -0.85 -0.17 2.35
C ALA A 116 -0.32 -0.02 3.78
N LEU A 117 0.83 0.62 3.96
CA LEU A 117 1.45 0.85 5.27
C LEU A 117 0.61 1.77 6.15
N GLY A 118 0.10 2.88 5.61
CA GLY A 118 -0.74 3.84 6.33
C GLY A 118 -2.07 3.22 6.76
N ALA A 119 -2.71 2.49 5.87
CA ALA A 119 -3.96 1.79 6.17
C ALA A 119 -3.76 0.67 7.21
N THR A 120 -2.60 0.00 7.21
CA THR A 120 -2.25 -1.00 8.24
C THR A 120 -2.07 -0.35 9.61
N ALA A 121 -1.40 0.78 9.67
CA ALA A 121 -1.25 1.53 10.93
C ALA A 121 -2.62 1.94 11.49
N CYS A 122 -3.55 2.36 10.62
CA CYS A 122 -4.92 2.65 11.01
C CYS A 122 -5.66 1.40 11.52
N LEU A 123 -5.45 0.27 10.86
CA LEU A 123 -6.05 -1.02 11.24
C LEU A 123 -5.56 -1.47 12.63
N ILE A 124 -4.26 -1.39 12.88
CA ILE A 124 -3.65 -1.77 14.17
C ILE A 124 -4.18 -0.87 15.30
N ARG A 125 -4.27 0.44 15.06
CA ARG A 125 -4.84 1.37 16.04
C ARG A 125 -6.30 1.05 16.35
N CYS A 126 -7.09 0.76 15.32
CA CYS A 126 -8.49 0.38 15.50
C CYS A 126 -8.64 -0.92 16.32
N LEU A 127 -7.75 -1.89 16.11
CA LEU A 127 -7.73 -3.14 16.86
C LEU A 127 -7.29 -2.92 18.32
N ALA A 128 -6.29 -2.08 18.55
CA ALA A 128 -5.82 -1.76 19.91
C ALA A 128 -6.88 -1.00 20.75
N ASP A 129 -7.61 -0.08 20.13
CA ASP A 129 -8.70 0.65 20.78
C ASP A 129 -9.92 -0.24 21.12
N CYS A 130 -10.08 -1.36 20.41
CA CYS A 130 -11.15 -2.32 20.71
C CYS A 130 -10.81 -3.28 21.84
N GLU A 131 -9.53 -3.41 22.21
CA GLU A 131 -9.05 -4.32 23.27
C GLU A 131 -8.95 -3.63 24.65
N GLY A 132 -9.06 -2.32 24.68
CA GLY A 132 -9.15 -1.49 25.88
C GLY A 132 -10.58 -1.15 26.23
#